data_8f38613b055c2acae24f4eaa440760b9
#
_entry.id   8f38613b055c2acae24f4eaa440760b9
#
_cell.length_a   1.000
_cell.length_b   1.000
_cell.length_c   1.000
_cell.angle_alpha   90.00
_cell.angle_beta   90.00
_cell.angle_gamma   90.00
#
_symmetry.space_group_name_H-M   'P 1'
#
loop_
_entity.id
_entity.type
_entity.pdbx_description
1 polymer ?
#
loop_
_entity_poly.entity_id
_entity_poly.type
_entity_poly.pdbx_seq_one_letter_code
_entity_poly.pdbx_strand_id
1 'polypeptide(L)'
;YVRIIDFQQLDNGLLGITVEGESKVSVVRSWQQEDGLNVGDVECLIEEAESEVPDRFSELPSVLKALFRHPVIRDLNMDIDYGDARDVGWRLTELLPLDKQEKQKLVELQDPLERLSRLQGLLEALEEG
;
A
#
# COMPACT_ATOMS: atom_id res chain seq x y z
N TYR A 1 4.61 6.19 8.06
CA TYR A 1 5.74 7.08 7.77
C TYR A 1 6.06 7.05 6.29
N VAL A 2 6.15 8.22 5.68
CA VAL A 2 6.46 8.36 4.27
C VAL A 2 7.63 9.31 4.09
N ARG A 3 8.31 9.17 2.95
CA ARG A 3 9.40 10.05 2.55
C ARG A 3 9.04 10.72 1.22
N ILE A 4 9.31 12.01 1.10
CA ILE A 4 9.17 12.72 -0.16
C ILE A 4 10.36 12.34 -1.04
N ILE A 5 10.10 11.72 -2.20
CA ILE A 5 11.14 11.26 -3.12
C ILE A 5 11.27 12.13 -4.36
N ASP A 6 10.26 12.95 -4.65
CA ASP A 6 10.29 13.86 -5.78
C ASP A 6 9.28 14.98 -5.58
N PHE A 7 9.54 16.12 -6.19
CA PHE A 7 8.58 17.22 -6.23
C PHE A 7 8.72 17.95 -7.56
N GLN A 8 7.60 18.49 -8.02
CA GLN A 8 7.55 19.24 -9.28
C GLN A 8 6.59 20.42 -9.15
N GLN A 9 6.84 21.47 -9.91
CA GLN A 9 5.93 22.59 -10.00
C GLN A 9 4.89 22.30 -11.08
N LEU A 10 3.62 22.41 -10.72
CA LEU A 10 2.51 22.19 -11.64
C LEU A 10 2.22 23.46 -12.44
N ASP A 11 1.56 23.32 -13.60
CA ASP A 11 1.23 24.43 -14.49
C ASP A 11 0.39 25.53 -13.82
N ASN A 12 -0.39 25.16 -12.79
CA ASN A 12 -1.21 26.12 -12.04
C ASN A 12 -0.45 26.83 -10.90
N GLY A 13 0.88 26.65 -10.83
CA GLY A 13 1.70 27.25 -9.79
C GLY A 13 1.77 26.48 -8.48
N LEU A 14 1.02 25.39 -8.36
CA LEU A 14 1.05 24.53 -7.16
C LEU A 14 2.23 23.57 -7.20
N LEU A 15 2.65 23.12 -6.01
CA LEU A 15 3.72 22.14 -5.87
C LEU A 15 3.13 20.73 -5.82
N GLY A 16 3.56 19.86 -6.74
CA GLY A 16 3.25 18.44 -6.69
C GLY A 16 4.37 17.66 -6.01
N ILE A 17 4.04 16.71 -5.16
CA ILE A 17 5.03 15.86 -4.51
C ILE A 17 4.72 14.40 -4.77
N THR A 18 5.79 13.59 -4.83
CA THR A 18 5.69 12.14 -4.84
C THR A 18 6.24 11.62 -3.51
N VAL A 19 5.47 10.78 -2.84
CA VAL A 19 5.88 10.20 -1.57
C VAL A 19 5.98 8.68 -1.68
N GLU A 20 6.86 8.10 -0.88
CA GLU A 20 7.03 6.65 -0.78
C GLU A 20 6.83 6.24 0.67
N GLY A 21 6.00 5.20 0.88
CA GLY A 21 5.81 4.63 2.21
C GLY A 21 7.05 3.87 2.66
N GLU A 22 7.49 4.08 3.89
CA GLU A 22 8.68 3.41 4.44
C GLU A 22 8.34 2.44 5.56
N SER A 23 7.56 2.86 6.55
CA SER A 23 7.27 2.01 7.69
C SER A 23 5.86 2.23 8.20
N LYS A 24 5.28 1.18 8.79
CA LYS A 24 3.99 1.26 9.47
C LYS A 24 4.19 1.81 10.87
N VAL A 25 3.26 2.65 11.27
CA VAL A 25 3.25 3.20 12.61
C VAL A 25 1.85 3.04 13.21
N SER A 26 1.79 2.96 14.55
CA SER A 26 0.54 3.03 15.28
C SER A 26 0.44 4.40 15.94
N VAL A 27 -0.69 5.09 15.75
CA VAL A 27 -0.90 6.39 16.37
C VAL A 27 -1.30 6.17 17.82
N VAL A 28 -0.45 6.62 18.74
CA VAL A 28 -0.67 6.50 20.18
C VAL A 28 -1.55 7.65 20.68
N ARG A 29 -1.30 8.86 20.19
CA ARG A 29 -2.00 10.08 20.58
C ARG A 29 -1.94 11.08 19.44
N SER A 30 -3.03 11.80 19.23
CA SER A 30 -3.08 12.85 18.20
C SER A 30 -3.75 14.11 18.74
N TRP A 31 -3.38 15.25 18.18
CA TRP A 31 -3.97 16.55 18.52
C TRP A 31 -3.77 17.52 17.36
N GLN A 32 -4.46 18.64 17.43
CA GLN A 32 -4.31 19.69 16.46
C GLN A 32 -3.58 20.87 17.07
N GLN A 33 -2.56 21.38 16.38
CA GLN A 33 -1.83 22.60 16.80
C GLN A 33 -2.67 23.85 16.56
N GLU A 34 -2.25 24.96 17.15
CA GLU A 34 -2.95 26.25 17.03
C GLU A 34 -3.07 26.71 15.57
N ASP A 35 -2.11 26.35 14.73
CA ASP A 35 -2.11 26.66 13.29
C ASP A 35 -3.01 25.73 12.46
N GLY A 36 -3.72 24.81 13.10
CA GLY A 36 -4.60 23.84 12.43
C GLY A 36 -3.92 22.55 12.00
N LEU A 37 -2.61 22.42 12.19
CA LEU A 37 -1.87 21.22 11.79
C LEU A 37 -2.17 20.05 12.74
N ASN A 38 -2.52 18.89 12.17
CA ASN A 38 -2.68 17.66 12.93
C ASN A 38 -1.33 17.04 13.23
N VAL A 39 -1.10 16.72 14.51
CA VAL A 39 0.18 16.14 14.98
C VAL A 39 -0.15 14.91 15.83
N GLY A 40 0.76 13.96 15.87
CA GLY A 40 0.57 12.76 16.68
C GLY A 40 1.88 12.17 17.17
N ASP A 41 1.79 11.49 18.29
CA ASP A 41 2.84 10.58 18.76
C ASP A 41 2.56 9.20 18.17
N VAL A 42 3.58 8.58 17.59
CA VAL A 42 3.45 7.28 16.94
C VAL A 42 4.48 6.30 17.46
N GLU A 43 4.16 5.01 17.38
CA GLU A 43 5.10 3.93 17.60
C GLU A 43 5.35 3.25 16.27
N CYS A 44 6.63 3.02 15.93
CA CYS A 44 6.98 2.23 14.75
C CYS A 44 6.68 0.76 15.03
N LEU A 45 5.90 0.13 14.15
CA LEU A 45 5.61 -1.29 14.26
C LEU A 45 6.81 -2.11 13.81
N ILE A 46 6.93 -3.33 14.36
CA ILE A 46 7.96 -4.27 13.94
C ILE A 46 7.74 -4.62 12.46
N GLU A 47 8.82 -4.64 11.68
CA GLU A 47 8.76 -5.04 10.28
C GLU A 47 8.20 -6.46 10.16
N GLU A 48 7.33 -6.66 9.18
CA GLU A 48 6.76 -7.98 8.92
C GLU A 48 7.86 -8.93 8.43
N ALA A 49 7.75 -10.21 8.81
CA ALA A 49 8.70 -11.22 8.40
C ALA A 49 8.67 -11.45 6.89
N GLU A 50 9.84 -11.66 6.29
CA GLU A 50 9.91 -12.06 4.89
C GLU A 50 9.20 -13.40 4.68
N SER A 51 8.45 -13.50 3.61
CA SER A 51 7.67 -14.69 3.31
C SER A 51 7.53 -14.84 1.80
N GLU A 52 7.73 -16.06 1.30
CA GLU A 52 7.48 -16.34 -0.11
C GLU A 52 5.97 -16.39 -0.37
N VAL A 53 5.57 -16.10 -1.61
CA VAL A 53 4.19 -16.24 -2.02
C VAL A 53 3.88 -17.74 -2.21
N PRO A 54 2.99 -18.34 -1.39
CA PRO A 54 2.61 -19.74 -1.59
C PRO A 54 1.90 -19.97 -2.92
N ASP A 55 2.00 -21.20 -3.44
CA ASP A 55 1.37 -21.57 -4.72
C ASP A 55 -0.13 -21.31 -4.74
N ARG A 56 -0.81 -21.47 -3.61
CA ARG A 56 -2.25 -21.18 -3.49
C ARG A 56 -2.62 -19.73 -3.76
N PHE A 57 -1.65 -18.82 -3.69
CA PHE A 57 -1.83 -17.39 -3.96
C PHE A 57 -1.13 -16.94 -5.25
N SER A 58 -0.75 -17.88 -6.12
CA SER A 58 0.00 -17.58 -7.35
C SER A 58 -0.74 -16.67 -8.32
N GLU A 59 -2.06 -16.58 -8.22
CA GLU A 59 -2.88 -15.67 -9.01
C GLU A 59 -2.60 -14.19 -8.67
N LEU A 60 -2.28 -13.90 -7.41
CA LEU A 60 -2.07 -12.53 -6.95
C LEU A 60 -0.90 -11.82 -7.63
N PRO A 61 0.30 -12.42 -7.74
CA PRO A 61 1.37 -11.82 -8.52
C PRO A 61 1.01 -11.61 -9.99
N SER A 62 0.22 -12.51 -10.58
CA SER A 62 -0.24 -12.38 -11.96
C SER A 62 -1.16 -11.19 -12.16
N VAL A 63 -2.08 -10.97 -11.21
CA VAL A 63 -2.97 -9.79 -11.21
C VAL A 63 -2.13 -8.52 -11.10
N LEU A 64 -1.15 -8.50 -10.21
CA LEU A 64 -0.28 -7.35 -10.03
C LEU A 64 0.52 -7.03 -11.29
N LYS A 65 1.06 -8.04 -11.98
CA LYS A 65 1.75 -7.86 -13.25
C LYS A 65 0.82 -7.27 -14.31
N ALA A 66 -0.44 -7.71 -14.34
CA ALA A 66 -1.44 -7.18 -15.28
C ALA A 66 -1.73 -5.70 -15.00
N LEU A 67 -1.82 -5.30 -13.74
CA LEU A 67 -2.00 -3.89 -13.36
C LEU A 67 -0.85 -3.02 -13.83
N PHE A 68 0.38 -3.52 -13.81
CA PHE A 68 1.56 -2.77 -14.26
C PHE A 68 1.63 -2.57 -15.78
N ARG A 69 0.76 -3.19 -16.55
CA ARG A 69 0.61 -2.90 -17.97
C ARG A 69 -0.10 -1.57 -18.21
N HIS A 70 -0.84 -1.08 -17.22
CA HIS A 70 -1.52 0.21 -17.32
C HIS A 70 -0.49 1.35 -17.27
N PRO A 71 -0.48 2.29 -18.25
CA PRO A 71 0.56 3.32 -18.32
C PRO A 71 0.69 4.17 -17.06
N VAL A 72 -0.42 4.54 -16.42
CA VAL A 72 -0.39 5.37 -15.22
C VAL A 72 0.34 4.66 -14.08
N ILE A 73 0.11 3.36 -13.92
CA ILE A 73 0.77 2.56 -12.87
C ILE A 73 2.23 2.33 -13.22
N ARG A 74 2.52 2.02 -14.48
CA ARG A 74 3.89 1.81 -14.95
C ARG A 74 4.76 3.05 -14.73
N ASP A 75 4.19 4.24 -14.93
CA ASP A 75 4.92 5.50 -14.78
C ASP A 75 5.28 5.83 -13.33
N LEU A 76 4.72 5.11 -12.35
CA LEU A 76 5.10 5.25 -10.94
C LEU A 76 6.49 4.67 -10.64
N ASN A 77 7.06 3.90 -11.56
CA ASN A 77 8.41 3.30 -11.43
C ASN A 77 8.61 2.52 -10.13
N MET A 78 7.62 1.71 -9.76
CA MET A 78 7.68 0.89 -8.56
C MET A 78 8.54 -0.36 -8.80
N ASP A 79 9.46 -0.60 -7.88
CA ASP A 79 10.23 -1.84 -7.82
C ASP A 79 9.44 -2.86 -6.99
N ILE A 80 9.22 -4.05 -7.54
CA ILE A 80 8.42 -5.08 -6.88
C ILE A 80 9.12 -6.42 -6.96
N ASP A 81 9.23 -7.07 -5.81
CA ASP A 81 9.60 -8.48 -5.72
C ASP A 81 8.32 -9.33 -5.73
N TYR A 82 8.01 -9.90 -6.89
CA TYR A 82 6.80 -10.72 -7.05
C TYR A 82 6.84 -12.04 -6.27
N GLY A 83 7.98 -12.42 -5.76
CA GLY A 83 8.13 -13.57 -4.88
C GLY A 83 7.94 -13.26 -3.40
N ASP A 84 7.94 -11.99 -3.02
CA ASP A 84 7.78 -11.56 -1.63
C ASP A 84 6.32 -11.27 -1.33
N ALA A 85 5.74 -12.03 -0.38
CA ALA A 85 4.35 -11.87 0.02
C ALA A 85 4.05 -10.47 0.56
N ARG A 86 5.01 -9.81 1.20
CA ARG A 86 4.83 -8.45 1.70
C ARG A 86 4.64 -7.47 0.55
N ASP A 87 5.55 -7.49 -0.43
CA ASP A 87 5.49 -6.59 -1.58
C ASP A 87 4.21 -6.78 -2.39
N VAL A 88 3.91 -8.03 -2.73
CA VAL A 88 2.69 -8.35 -3.49
C VAL A 88 1.45 -7.88 -2.75
N GLY A 89 1.36 -8.15 -1.45
CA GLY A 89 0.22 -7.76 -0.63
C GLY A 89 0.05 -6.25 -0.53
N TRP A 90 1.12 -5.53 -0.27
CA TRP A 90 1.06 -4.07 -0.13
C TRP A 90 0.73 -3.37 -1.44
N ARG A 91 1.33 -3.80 -2.54
CA ARG A 91 1.06 -3.18 -3.85
C ARG A 91 -0.36 -3.46 -4.32
N LEU A 92 -0.88 -4.65 -4.10
CA LEU A 92 -2.28 -4.94 -4.40
C LEU A 92 -3.23 -4.13 -3.52
N THR A 93 -2.93 -3.99 -2.24
CA THR A 93 -3.73 -3.16 -1.33
C THR A 93 -3.80 -1.71 -1.83
N GLU A 94 -2.69 -1.20 -2.33
CA GLU A 94 -2.60 0.17 -2.84
C GLU A 94 -3.33 0.36 -4.17
N LEU A 95 -3.17 -0.59 -5.10
CA LEU A 95 -3.57 -0.43 -6.50
C LEU A 95 -4.97 -0.94 -6.83
N LEU A 96 -5.51 -1.89 -6.05
CA LEU A 96 -6.85 -2.40 -6.29
C LEU A 96 -7.94 -1.38 -5.92
N PRO A 97 -9.08 -1.39 -6.64
CA PRO A 97 -10.18 -0.45 -6.37
C PRO A 97 -11.01 -0.87 -5.16
N LEU A 98 -10.38 -0.90 -4.00
CA LEU A 98 -11.01 -1.25 -2.73
C LEU A 98 -11.43 0.02 -2.00
N ASP A 99 -12.46 -0.08 -1.13
CA ASP A 99 -12.82 1.07 -0.31
C ASP A 99 -11.77 1.31 0.79
N LYS A 100 -11.82 2.52 1.35
CA LYS A 100 -10.83 2.96 2.34
C LYS A 100 -10.80 2.07 3.58
N GLN A 101 -11.96 1.58 4.01
CA GLN A 101 -12.07 0.73 5.19
C GLN A 101 -11.40 -0.62 4.96
N GLU A 102 -11.60 -1.23 3.78
CA GLU A 102 -10.94 -2.48 3.43
C GLU A 102 -9.43 -2.29 3.31
N LYS A 103 -8.98 -1.21 2.68
CA LYS A 103 -7.54 -0.91 2.60
C LYS A 103 -6.91 -0.75 3.98
N GLN A 104 -7.61 -0.06 4.88
CA GLN A 104 -7.12 0.14 6.25
C GLN A 104 -7.01 -1.19 7.01
N LYS A 105 -7.98 -2.07 6.88
CA LYS A 105 -7.92 -3.40 7.49
C LYS A 105 -6.74 -4.21 6.98
N LEU A 106 -6.47 -4.15 5.68
CA LEU A 106 -5.34 -4.86 5.07
C LEU A 106 -4.00 -4.32 5.60
N VAL A 107 -3.87 -3.00 5.77
CA VAL A 107 -2.66 -2.38 6.31
C VAL A 107 -2.44 -2.80 7.78
N GLU A 108 -3.51 -2.93 8.55
CA GLU A 108 -3.43 -3.30 9.97
C GLU A 108 -2.97 -4.74 10.19
N LEU A 109 -3.16 -5.62 9.21
CA LEU A 109 -2.67 -7.00 9.31
C LEU A 109 -1.15 -7.02 9.36
N GLN A 110 -0.59 -7.79 10.30
CA GLN A 110 0.86 -7.94 10.45
C GLN A 110 1.41 -9.21 9.80
N ASP A 111 0.53 -10.15 9.43
CA ASP A 111 0.91 -11.38 8.73
C ASP A 111 0.74 -11.20 7.23
N PRO A 112 1.83 -11.26 6.43
CA PRO A 112 1.72 -11.13 4.98
C PRO A 112 0.82 -12.17 4.32
N LEU A 113 0.79 -13.40 4.86
CA LEU A 113 -0.04 -14.47 4.29
C LEU A 113 -1.53 -14.26 4.58
N GLU A 114 -1.88 -13.74 5.74
CA GLU A 114 -3.26 -13.35 6.04
C GLU A 114 -3.73 -12.24 5.11
N ARG A 115 -2.84 -11.30 4.82
CA ARG A 115 -3.13 -10.22 3.87
C ARG A 115 -3.41 -10.77 2.48
N LEU A 116 -2.59 -11.69 1.99
CA LEU A 116 -2.81 -12.32 0.69
C LEU A 116 -4.13 -13.10 0.65
N SER A 117 -4.44 -13.84 1.72
CA SER A 117 -5.70 -14.58 1.82
C SER A 117 -6.91 -13.66 1.72
N ARG A 118 -6.88 -12.54 2.43
CA ARG A 118 -7.97 -11.56 2.38
C ARG A 118 -8.07 -10.89 1.01
N LEU A 119 -6.94 -10.55 0.40
CA LEU A 119 -6.92 -9.99 -0.95
C LEU A 119 -7.51 -10.95 -1.97
N GLN A 120 -7.20 -12.24 -1.87
CA GLN A 120 -7.76 -13.25 -2.77
C GLN A 120 -9.29 -13.30 -2.65
N GLY A 121 -9.82 -13.28 -1.43
CA GLY A 121 -11.26 -13.24 -1.19
C GLY A 121 -11.91 -11.99 -1.76
N LEU A 122 -11.26 -10.83 -1.63
CA LEU A 122 -11.77 -9.58 -2.18
C LEU A 122 -11.74 -9.57 -3.70
N LEU A 123 -10.71 -10.15 -4.32
CA LEU A 123 -10.63 -10.29 -5.78
C LEU A 123 -11.73 -11.19 -6.33
N GLU A 124 -11.99 -12.31 -5.67
CA GLU A 124 -13.08 -13.22 -6.05
C GLU A 124 -14.42 -12.51 -5.99
N ALA A 125 -14.64 -11.69 -4.95
CA ALA A 125 -15.85 -10.90 -4.83
C ALA A 125 -15.99 -9.85 -5.94
N LEU A 126 -14.89 -9.23 -6.36
CA LEU A 126 -14.90 -8.27 -7.47
C LEU A 126 -15.20 -8.95 -8.82
N GLU A 127 -14.69 -10.15 -9.03
CA GLU A 127 -14.94 -10.92 -10.25
C GLU A 127 -16.41 -11.38 -10.35
N GLU A 128 -17.04 -11.66 -9.23
CA GLU A 128 -18.45 -12.06 -9.16
C GLU A 128 -19.41 -10.87 -9.29
N GLY A 129 -18.92 -9.69 -9.00
CA GLY A 129 -19.69 -8.45 -9.09
C GLY A 129 -19.60 -7.83 -10.46
#